data_3a2cccfa159567f1f451d2968a6dcf8e
#
_entry.id   3a2cccfa159567f1f451d2968a6dcf8e
#
_cell.length_a   1.000
_cell.length_b   1.000
_cell.length_c   1.000
_cell.angle_alpha   90.00
_cell.angle_beta   90.00
_cell.angle_gamma   90.00
#
_symmetry.space_group_name_H-M   'P 1'
#
loop_
_entity.id
_entity.type
_entity.pdbx_description
1 polymer ?
#
loop_
_entity_poly.entity_id
_entity_poly.type
_entity_poly.pdbx_seq_one_letter_code
_entity_poly.pdbx_strand_id
1 'polypeptide(L)'
;EQRHQRAGTESADISRSGTSYVAFMLGISNMRRRPLRTTLTLLTITLLTFTVLSFTSFEPEISYVGFDKEWQPSYHGALFHDIQWWWWEYSVYDYILSHFDEHGGVVPRNWLSLGFAESGYIPIQRGGEQAALLALMGLTPAEPAVTGIDRALTAGSWFADEREESILLPELLAARLGIGPEDVGRATVAIFGQDWTVRGLYDPARYAAIKDLNDEPLTPAKQKFEQSFMPGMEQLTMSLYEADVDFDVSFEHLDPARIAILPYNVLESMDAPLYSVAVRFADSVDGEALVQNFLSRTGFRTFVGLPDEQGQLRS
;
A
#
# COMPACT_ATOMS: atom_id res chain seq x y z
N GLU A 1 29.80 -61.14 -71.71
CA GLU A 1 30.19 -61.45 -70.28
C GLU A 1 30.12 -60.23 -69.45
N GLN A 2 29.32 -60.27 -68.52
CA GLN A 2 29.11 -59.66 -67.23
C GLN A 2 27.71 -59.10 -67.05
N ARG A 3 26.85 -59.94 -66.46
CA ARG A 3 25.57 -59.53 -65.85
C ARG A 3 25.83 -58.70 -64.63
N HIS A 4 25.48 -57.41 -64.66
CA HIS A 4 25.32 -56.63 -63.47
C HIS A 4 23.89 -56.81 -62.93
N GLN A 5 23.77 -57.52 -61.83
CA GLN A 5 22.57 -57.57 -60.97
C GLN A 5 22.34 -56.18 -60.41
N ARG A 6 21.23 -55.54 -60.80
CA ARG A 6 20.67 -54.39 -60.12
C ARG A 6 19.90 -54.92 -58.91
N ALA A 7 20.47 -54.74 -57.72
CA ALA A 7 19.72 -54.88 -56.47
C ALA A 7 18.76 -53.68 -56.40
N GLY A 8 17.46 -53.98 -56.55
CA GLY A 8 16.42 -53.00 -56.26
C GLY A 8 16.31 -52.77 -54.75
N THR A 9 16.64 -51.61 -54.32
CA THR A 9 16.28 -51.13 -52.99
C THR A 9 14.82 -50.74 -53.00
N GLU A 10 13.95 -51.62 -52.53
CA GLU A 10 12.58 -51.26 -52.17
C GLU A 10 12.64 -50.35 -50.96
N SER A 11 12.47 -49.06 -51.16
CA SER A 11 12.16 -48.13 -50.11
C SER A 11 10.71 -48.38 -49.68
N ALA A 12 10.56 -49.11 -48.59
CA ALA A 12 9.27 -49.23 -47.93
C ALA A 12 8.83 -47.85 -47.44
N ASP A 13 7.90 -47.24 -48.17
CA ASP A 13 7.23 -46.02 -47.76
C ASP A 13 6.35 -46.32 -46.52
N ILE A 14 6.95 -46.25 -45.36
CA ILE A 14 6.27 -46.50 -44.08
C ILE A 14 5.36 -45.30 -43.84
N SER A 15 4.10 -45.43 -44.21
CA SER A 15 3.08 -44.44 -43.90
C SER A 15 3.07 -44.13 -42.38
N ARG A 16 3.31 -42.88 -41.99
CA ARG A 16 3.32 -42.43 -40.59
C ARG A 16 2.04 -42.81 -39.85
N SER A 17 0.89 -42.84 -40.54
CA SER A 17 -0.40 -43.27 -39.98
C SER A 17 -0.44 -44.77 -39.67
N GLY A 18 0.15 -45.61 -40.55
CA GLY A 18 0.28 -47.05 -40.32
C GLY A 18 1.15 -47.39 -39.11
N THR A 19 2.28 -46.70 -38.97
CA THR A 19 3.18 -46.91 -37.84
C THR A 19 2.52 -46.51 -36.51
N SER A 20 1.77 -45.39 -36.47
CA SER A 20 1.02 -44.96 -35.29
C SER A 20 -0.08 -45.97 -34.91
N TYR A 21 -0.79 -46.52 -35.91
CA TYR A 21 -1.83 -47.52 -35.67
C TYR A 21 -1.24 -48.84 -35.13
N VAL A 22 -0.14 -49.32 -35.69
CA VAL A 22 0.56 -50.53 -35.18
C VAL A 22 1.09 -50.33 -33.79
N ALA A 23 1.69 -49.16 -33.49
CA ALA A 23 2.16 -48.80 -32.13
C ALA A 23 1.01 -48.76 -31.12
N PHE A 24 -0.14 -48.23 -31.50
CA PHE A 24 -1.33 -48.19 -30.66
C PHE A 24 -1.89 -49.59 -30.38
N MET A 25 -2.00 -50.44 -31.41
CA MET A 25 -2.46 -51.83 -31.26
C MET A 25 -1.51 -52.69 -30.44
N LEU A 26 -0.19 -52.48 -30.60
CA LEU A 26 0.81 -53.13 -29.72
C LEU A 26 0.67 -52.67 -28.26
N GLY A 27 0.40 -51.39 -28.05
CA GLY A 27 0.12 -50.85 -26.69
C GLY A 27 -1.08 -51.53 -26.04
N ILE A 28 -2.22 -51.62 -26.76
CA ILE A 28 -3.44 -52.29 -26.27
C ILE A 28 -3.19 -53.79 -25.98
N SER A 29 -2.49 -54.48 -26.90
CA SER A 29 -2.16 -55.91 -26.70
C SER A 29 -1.29 -56.14 -25.44
N ASN A 30 -0.34 -55.26 -25.20
CA ASN A 30 0.52 -55.31 -24.02
C ASN A 30 -0.24 -55.03 -22.70
N MET A 31 -1.21 -54.09 -22.77
CA MET A 31 -2.13 -53.81 -21.66
C MET A 31 -2.97 -55.02 -21.25
N ARG A 32 -3.45 -55.79 -22.20
CA ARG A 32 -4.23 -57.02 -21.94
C ARG A 32 -3.42 -58.16 -21.33
N ARG A 33 -2.11 -58.21 -21.56
CA ARG A 33 -1.23 -59.25 -21.01
C ARG A 33 -0.92 -59.06 -19.52
N ARG A 34 -1.06 -57.86 -18.96
CA ARG A 34 -0.79 -57.54 -17.54
C ARG A 34 -1.90 -56.61 -16.98
N PRO A 35 -3.14 -57.11 -16.84
CA PRO A 35 -4.29 -56.28 -16.51
C PRO A 35 -4.16 -55.58 -15.18
N LEU A 36 -3.67 -56.24 -14.16
CA LEU A 36 -3.51 -55.68 -12.82
C LEU A 36 -2.56 -54.47 -12.81
N ARG A 37 -1.41 -54.60 -13.52
CA ARG A 37 -0.43 -53.49 -13.59
C ARG A 37 -0.98 -52.29 -14.38
N THR A 38 -1.70 -52.56 -15.48
CA THR A 38 -2.31 -51.54 -16.29
C THR A 38 -3.40 -50.79 -15.53
N THR A 39 -4.26 -51.52 -14.81
CA THR A 39 -5.30 -50.91 -13.97
C THR A 39 -4.72 -50.03 -12.87
N LEU A 40 -3.65 -50.51 -12.21
CA LEU A 40 -2.98 -49.72 -11.15
C LEU A 40 -2.37 -48.44 -11.70
N THR A 41 -1.69 -48.53 -12.86
CA THR A 41 -1.09 -47.35 -13.52
C THR A 41 -2.18 -46.37 -13.95
N LEU A 42 -3.28 -46.85 -14.52
CA LEU A 42 -4.41 -45.99 -14.91
C LEU A 42 -5.03 -45.32 -13.72
N LEU A 43 -5.26 -46.05 -12.66
CA LEU A 43 -5.78 -45.50 -11.36
C LEU A 43 -4.86 -44.40 -10.83
N THR A 44 -3.55 -44.66 -10.81
CA THR A 44 -2.57 -43.66 -10.33
C THR A 44 -2.57 -42.42 -11.16
N ILE A 45 -2.62 -42.50 -12.51
CA ILE A 45 -2.66 -41.35 -13.41
C ILE A 45 -3.98 -40.59 -13.21
N THR A 46 -5.11 -41.31 -13.13
CA THR A 46 -6.42 -40.69 -12.89
C THR A 46 -6.44 -39.96 -11.55
N LEU A 47 -5.90 -40.54 -10.49
CA LEU A 47 -5.86 -39.95 -9.18
C LEU A 47 -4.92 -38.74 -9.14
N LEU A 48 -3.78 -38.82 -9.81
CA LEU A 48 -2.85 -37.69 -9.95
C LEU A 48 -3.49 -36.53 -10.73
N THR A 49 -4.10 -36.81 -11.88
CA THR A 49 -4.78 -35.78 -12.68
C THR A 49 -5.97 -35.18 -11.95
N PHE A 50 -6.75 -35.99 -11.24
CA PHE A 50 -7.84 -35.48 -10.39
C PHE A 50 -7.32 -34.59 -9.28
N THR A 51 -6.24 -34.98 -8.60
CA THR A 51 -5.60 -34.17 -7.54
C THR A 51 -5.12 -32.83 -8.10
N VAL A 52 -4.38 -32.84 -9.22
CA VAL A 52 -3.89 -31.61 -9.86
C VAL A 52 -5.07 -30.71 -10.27
N LEU A 53 -6.09 -31.25 -10.94
CA LEU A 53 -7.26 -30.49 -11.35
C LEU A 53 -8.05 -29.95 -10.15
N SER A 54 -8.17 -30.70 -9.06
CA SER A 54 -8.84 -30.25 -7.84
C SER A 54 -8.11 -29.06 -7.22
N PHE A 55 -6.78 -29.07 -7.15
CA PHE A 55 -6.01 -27.96 -6.61
C PHE A 55 -5.98 -26.73 -7.55
N THR A 56 -6.05 -26.93 -8.86
CA THR A 56 -6.08 -25.82 -9.83
C THR A 56 -7.47 -25.21 -10.01
N SER A 57 -8.53 -25.85 -9.50
CA SER A 57 -9.92 -25.38 -9.60
C SER A 57 -10.36 -24.51 -8.42
N PHE A 58 -9.47 -24.24 -7.45
CA PHE A 58 -9.77 -23.27 -6.41
C PHE A 58 -9.58 -21.87 -6.96
N GLU A 59 -10.65 -21.21 -7.33
CA GLU A 59 -10.71 -19.75 -7.43
C GLU A 59 -11.13 -19.24 -6.06
N PRO A 60 -10.24 -18.55 -5.31
CA PRO A 60 -10.66 -17.91 -4.08
C PRO A 60 -11.62 -16.78 -4.43
N GLU A 61 -12.89 -16.95 -4.14
CA GLU A 61 -13.87 -15.87 -4.19
C GLU A 61 -13.69 -15.02 -2.93
N ILE A 62 -13.07 -13.85 -3.10
CA ILE A 62 -12.92 -12.89 -2.01
C ILE A 62 -14.25 -12.18 -1.87
N SER A 63 -14.96 -12.46 -0.79
CA SER A 63 -16.21 -11.80 -0.43
C SER A 63 -15.88 -10.66 0.54
N TYR A 64 -16.30 -9.44 0.20
CA TYR A 64 -16.19 -8.28 1.08
C TYR A 64 -17.47 -8.10 1.87
N VAL A 65 -17.32 -7.79 3.15
CA VAL A 65 -18.42 -7.39 4.01
C VAL A 65 -18.22 -5.91 4.32
N GLY A 66 -19.11 -5.07 3.82
CA GLY A 66 -19.17 -3.66 4.16
C GLY A 66 -19.88 -3.48 5.51
N PHE A 67 -19.40 -2.55 6.33
CA PHE A 67 -20.02 -2.13 7.56
C PHE A 67 -20.24 -0.62 7.49
N ASP A 68 -21.48 -0.19 7.58
CA ASP A 68 -21.81 1.23 7.68
C ASP A 68 -21.25 1.80 8.98
N LYS A 69 -20.69 2.99 8.90
CA LYS A 69 -20.12 3.72 10.03
C LYS A 69 -21.06 4.87 10.43
N GLU A 70 -20.99 5.26 11.71
CA GLU A 70 -21.88 6.30 12.25
C GLU A 70 -21.43 7.73 11.91
N TRP A 71 -20.19 7.92 11.40
CA TRP A 71 -19.66 9.23 11.06
C TRP A 71 -19.87 9.60 9.60
N GLN A 72 -19.91 10.90 9.33
CA GLN A 72 -19.97 11.40 7.97
C GLN A 72 -18.56 11.44 7.34
N PRO A 73 -18.39 10.82 6.17
CA PRO A 73 -17.13 10.90 5.42
C PRO A 73 -16.77 12.35 5.06
N SER A 74 -15.49 12.65 5.09
CA SER A 74 -14.98 13.99 4.77
C SER A 74 -14.96 14.29 3.27
N TYR A 75 -14.92 13.26 2.42
CA TYR A 75 -14.93 13.38 0.96
C TYR A 75 -15.50 12.14 0.28
N HIS A 76 -15.92 12.28 -0.98
CA HIS A 76 -16.28 11.16 -1.86
C HIS A 76 -15.00 10.47 -2.34
N GLY A 77 -14.73 9.25 -1.87
CA GLY A 77 -13.46 8.58 -2.18
C GLY A 77 -13.21 7.31 -1.40
N ALA A 78 -11.96 6.90 -1.40
CA ALA A 78 -11.46 5.74 -0.68
C ALA A 78 -10.16 6.07 0.05
N LEU A 79 -9.98 5.47 1.23
CA LEU A 79 -8.77 5.56 2.02
C LEU A 79 -8.21 4.16 2.24
N PHE A 80 -6.98 3.97 1.81
CA PHE A 80 -6.24 2.73 1.93
C PHE A 80 -5.14 2.90 2.97
N HIS A 81 -5.15 2.09 4.02
CA HIS A 81 -4.06 1.97 4.99
C HIS A 81 -4.16 0.63 5.70
N ASP A 82 -3.08 0.22 6.34
CA ASP A 82 -3.10 -0.95 7.23
C ASP A 82 -3.88 -0.62 8.50
N ILE A 83 -4.68 -1.56 9.02
CA ILE A 83 -5.56 -1.35 10.19
C ILE A 83 -4.80 -0.98 11.47
N GLN A 84 -3.54 -1.37 11.57
CA GLN A 84 -2.65 -1.09 12.68
C GLN A 84 -1.60 -0.04 12.33
N TRP A 85 -1.76 0.64 11.20
CA TRP A 85 -0.82 1.62 10.68
C TRP A 85 0.59 1.06 10.45
N TRP A 86 0.69 -0.17 9.94
CA TRP A 86 1.93 -0.68 9.38
C TRP A 86 2.21 0.00 8.04
N TRP A 87 3.50 0.18 7.77
CA TRP A 87 3.95 0.77 6.53
C TRP A 87 3.83 -0.20 5.35
N TRP A 88 3.71 0.35 4.16
CA TRP A 88 3.66 -0.39 2.91
C TRP A 88 4.87 -0.08 2.03
N GLU A 89 5.19 -1.02 1.14
CA GLU A 89 6.12 -0.80 0.05
C GLU A 89 5.55 0.22 -0.95
N TYR A 90 6.40 1.03 -1.57
CA TYR A 90 5.98 2.03 -2.56
C TYR A 90 5.26 1.43 -3.78
N SER A 91 5.54 0.15 -4.13
CA SER A 91 4.83 -0.59 -5.16
C SER A 91 3.31 -0.66 -4.93
N VAL A 92 2.86 -0.58 -3.70
CA VAL A 92 1.42 -0.52 -3.36
C VAL A 92 0.82 0.81 -3.84
N TYR A 93 1.54 1.92 -3.69
CA TYR A 93 1.11 3.21 -4.23
C TYR A 93 0.99 3.17 -5.75
N ASP A 94 2.01 2.67 -6.46
CA ASP A 94 1.98 2.56 -7.92
C ASP A 94 0.80 1.71 -8.39
N TYR A 95 0.49 0.65 -7.66
CA TYR A 95 -0.65 -0.21 -7.96
C TYR A 95 -1.99 0.51 -7.75
N ILE A 96 -2.18 1.23 -6.64
CA ILE A 96 -3.37 2.03 -6.37
C ILE A 96 -3.49 3.15 -7.42
N LEU A 97 -2.41 3.88 -7.68
CA LEU A 97 -2.36 4.95 -8.68
C LEU A 97 -2.79 4.44 -10.06
N SER A 98 -2.27 3.30 -10.50
CA SER A 98 -2.61 2.72 -11.81
C SER A 98 -4.09 2.37 -11.98
N HIS A 99 -4.82 2.17 -10.87
CA HIS A 99 -6.25 1.84 -10.90
C HIS A 99 -7.15 3.05 -10.77
N PHE A 100 -6.71 4.11 -10.10
CA PHE A 100 -7.60 5.21 -9.70
C PHE A 100 -7.24 6.56 -10.33
N ASP A 101 -6.07 6.73 -10.94
CA ASP A 101 -5.60 8.02 -11.49
C ASP A 101 -6.57 8.63 -12.53
N GLU A 102 -7.18 7.79 -13.37
CA GLU A 102 -8.18 8.25 -14.35
C GLU A 102 -9.55 8.60 -13.73
N HIS A 103 -9.77 8.25 -12.46
CA HIS A 103 -11.06 8.36 -11.77
C HIS A 103 -11.09 9.45 -10.71
N GLY A 104 -9.95 10.01 -10.36
CA GLY A 104 -9.87 11.05 -9.34
C GLY A 104 -8.46 11.43 -8.93
N GLY A 105 -8.34 12.20 -7.86
CA GLY A 105 -7.05 12.58 -7.30
C GLY A 105 -6.55 11.50 -6.34
N VAL A 106 -5.33 11.00 -6.56
CA VAL A 106 -4.66 10.01 -5.70
C VAL A 106 -3.54 10.70 -4.94
N VAL A 107 -3.57 10.64 -3.61
CA VAL A 107 -2.58 11.28 -2.74
C VAL A 107 -1.98 10.27 -1.75
N PRO A 108 -0.70 9.94 -1.92
CA PRO A 108 0.04 9.12 -0.98
C PRO A 108 0.49 9.95 0.22
N ARG A 109 0.68 9.29 1.36
CA ARG A 109 1.16 9.89 2.61
C ARG A 109 2.22 9.02 3.23
N ASN A 110 3.36 9.63 3.51
CA ASN A 110 4.46 9.00 4.21
C ASN A 110 4.84 9.80 5.45
N TRP A 111 5.50 9.19 6.39
CA TRP A 111 6.08 9.91 7.51
C TRP A 111 7.32 9.23 8.06
N LEU A 112 8.17 10.04 8.66
CA LEU A 112 9.37 9.61 9.33
C LEU A 112 9.26 9.95 10.82
N SER A 113 9.31 8.94 11.69
CA SER A 113 9.43 9.08 13.13
C SER A 113 10.64 8.30 13.63
N LEU A 114 11.41 8.85 14.56
CA LEU A 114 12.56 8.17 15.10
C LEU A 114 12.14 7.20 16.20
N GLY A 115 11.92 5.97 15.80
CA GLY A 115 11.92 4.81 16.66
C GLY A 115 10.66 4.57 17.48
N PHE A 116 10.56 3.30 17.85
CA PHE A 116 9.63 2.75 18.83
C PHE A 116 9.99 3.19 20.27
N ALA A 117 11.15 3.83 20.47
CA ALA A 117 11.59 4.32 21.77
C ALA A 117 10.82 5.58 22.18
N GLU A 118 10.39 5.66 23.43
CA GLU A 118 9.68 6.82 24.01
C GLU A 118 10.45 8.15 23.88
N SER A 119 11.75 8.11 23.57
CA SER A 119 12.66 9.25 23.48
C SER A 119 13.12 9.61 22.06
N GLY A 120 12.52 9.02 21.02
CA GLY A 120 12.90 9.31 19.63
C GLY A 120 12.36 10.69 19.19
N TYR A 121 13.24 11.70 19.10
CA TYR A 121 12.91 13.02 18.61
C TYR A 121 13.78 13.41 17.43
N ILE A 122 13.17 14.10 16.46
CA ILE A 122 13.88 14.70 15.34
C ILE A 122 14.28 16.13 15.76
N PRO A 123 15.59 16.44 15.89
CA PRO A 123 16.01 17.78 16.22
C PRO A 123 15.80 18.73 15.06
N ILE A 124 15.23 19.89 15.33
CA ILE A 124 15.10 21.02 14.42
C ILE A 124 15.80 22.23 15.03
N GLN A 125 16.57 22.96 14.23
CA GLN A 125 17.43 24.03 14.70
C GLN A 125 17.33 25.27 13.82
N ARG A 126 17.48 26.45 14.44
CA ARG A 126 17.64 27.74 13.77
C ARG A 126 18.50 28.68 14.59
N GLY A 127 19.65 29.07 14.03
CA GLY A 127 20.58 29.96 14.75
C GLY A 127 21.12 29.33 16.00
N GLY A 128 20.82 29.58 17.16
CA GLY A 128 21.20 28.90 18.41
C GLY A 128 20.03 28.19 19.10
N GLU A 129 18.84 28.35 18.55
CA GLU A 129 17.61 27.77 19.10
C GLU A 129 17.38 26.35 18.58
N GLN A 130 16.85 25.50 19.45
CA GLN A 130 16.54 24.11 19.12
C GLN A 130 15.15 23.73 19.60
N ALA A 131 14.48 22.87 18.85
CA ALA A 131 13.24 22.24 19.22
C ALA A 131 13.26 20.76 18.81
N ALA A 132 12.23 20.02 19.23
CA ALA A 132 12.14 18.60 18.97
C ALA A 132 10.79 18.26 18.33
N LEU A 133 10.84 17.61 17.17
CA LEU A 133 9.68 17.05 16.48
C LEU A 133 9.48 15.58 16.86
N LEU A 134 8.25 15.11 16.80
CA LEU A 134 7.90 13.68 16.92
C LEU A 134 7.95 12.97 15.57
N ALA A 135 7.58 13.69 14.50
CA ALA A 135 7.60 13.17 13.16
C ALA A 135 7.76 14.27 12.10
N LEU A 136 8.23 13.86 10.93
CA LEU A 136 8.08 14.57 9.66
C LEU A 136 7.00 13.86 8.89
N MET A 137 6.02 14.60 8.34
CA MET A 137 4.94 14.06 7.53
C MET A 137 5.05 14.57 6.09
N GLY A 138 5.06 13.65 5.14
CA GLY A 138 5.11 13.98 3.72
C GLY A 138 3.72 13.97 3.09
N LEU A 139 3.35 15.11 2.51
CA LEU A 139 2.07 15.31 1.84
C LEU A 139 2.26 15.93 0.46
N THR A 140 1.37 15.59 -0.46
CA THR A 140 1.44 16.10 -1.83
C THR A 140 0.87 17.52 -1.95
N PRO A 141 1.21 18.28 -3.01
CA PRO A 141 0.53 19.53 -3.34
C PRO A 141 -0.99 19.37 -3.56
N ALA A 142 -1.44 18.17 -3.93
CA ALA A 142 -2.85 17.87 -4.16
C ALA A 142 -3.65 17.56 -2.88
N GLU A 143 -2.99 17.32 -1.75
CA GLU A 143 -3.65 16.97 -0.48
C GLU A 143 -4.76 17.93 -0.05
N PRO A 144 -4.63 19.28 -0.19
CA PRO A 144 -5.70 20.21 0.14
C PRO A 144 -7.01 19.97 -0.64
N ALA A 145 -6.90 19.50 -1.88
CA ALA A 145 -8.08 19.20 -2.69
C ALA A 145 -8.82 17.95 -2.17
N VAL A 146 -8.16 17.06 -1.44
CA VAL A 146 -8.75 15.85 -0.85
C VAL A 146 -9.31 16.15 0.53
N THR A 147 -8.47 16.60 1.45
CA THR A 147 -8.81 16.73 2.88
C THR A 147 -9.10 18.16 3.34
N GLY A 148 -8.69 19.17 2.56
CA GLY A 148 -8.78 20.58 2.95
C GLY A 148 -7.81 20.96 4.07
N ILE A 149 -6.66 20.30 4.17
CA ILE A 149 -5.65 20.50 5.22
C ILE A 149 -5.07 21.92 5.22
N ASP A 150 -5.05 22.60 4.09
CA ASP A 150 -4.62 23.99 3.96
C ASP A 150 -5.42 24.97 4.84
N ARG A 151 -6.63 24.60 5.28
CA ARG A 151 -7.42 25.39 6.25
C ARG A 151 -6.76 25.48 7.63
N ALA A 152 -5.82 24.59 7.93
CA ALA A 152 -5.04 24.68 9.16
C ALA A 152 -3.96 25.76 9.10
N LEU A 153 -3.58 26.23 7.90
CA LEU A 153 -2.58 27.28 7.76
C LEU A 153 -3.05 28.59 8.38
N THR A 154 -2.14 29.26 9.08
CA THR A 154 -2.32 30.57 9.69
C THR A 154 -1.46 31.62 9.01
N ALA A 155 -0.34 31.21 8.39
CA ALA A 155 0.52 32.07 7.58
C ALA A 155 1.17 31.27 6.45
N GLY A 156 1.50 31.95 5.36
CA GLY A 156 2.12 31.34 4.19
C GLY A 156 1.15 30.64 3.26
N SER A 157 1.63 29.61 2.57
CA SER A 157 0.84 28.86 1.59
C SER A 157 1.24 27.39 1.59
N TRP A 158 0.36 26.55 1.04
CA TRP A 158 0.64 25.15 0.78
C TRP A 158 1.75 24.95 -0.26
N PHE A 159 2.30 23.77 -0.37
CA PHE A 159 3.33 23.42 -1.36
C PHE A 159 2.81 23.62 -2.79
N ALA A 160 3.69 24.12 -3.65
CA ALA A 160 3.41 24.28 -5.08
C ALA A 160 3.99 23.12 -5.90
N ASP A 161 5.03 22.45 -5.37
CA ASP A 161 5.76 21.39 -6.04
C ASP A 161 6.08 20.27 -5.06
N GLU A 162 6.12 19.03 -5.56
CA GLU A 162 6.40 17.83 -4.75
C GLU A 162 7.85 17.69 -4.29
N ARG A 163 8.75 18.46 -4.86
CA ARG A 163 10.21 18.47 -4.56
C ARG A 163 10.69 19.80 -4.01
N GLU A 164 9.78 20.66 -3.63
CA GLU A 164 10.12 21.95 -3.04
C GLU A 164 10.87 21.75 -1.71
N GLU A 165 12.07 22.33 -1.57
CA GLU A 165 12.85 22.27 -0.34
C GLU A 165 12.26 23.20 0.73
N SER A 166 11.05 22.91 1.14
CA SER A 166 10.28 23.73 2.06
C SER A 166 9.57 22.89 3.12
N ILE A 167 9.16 23.56 4.21
CA ILE A 167 8.56 22.95 5.37
C ILE A 167 7.43 23.80 5.92
N LEU A 168 6.39 23.14 6.40
CA LEU A 168 5.33 23.77 7.21
C LEU A 168 5.54 23.41 8.66
N LEU A 169 5.43 24.39 9.54
CA LEU A 169 5.68 24.22 10.97
C LEU A 169 4.44 24.60 11.81
N PRO A 170 4.25 23.93 12.96
CA PRO A 170 3.26 24.38 13.95
C PRO A 170 3.69 25.74 14.52
N GLU A 171 2.73 26.66 14.69
CA GLU A 171 3.00 28.03 15.17
C GLU A 171 3.81 28.09 16.46
N LEU A 172 3.44 27.26 17.45
CA LEU A 172 4.11 27.27 18.75
C LEU A 172 5.55 26.77 18.66
N LEU A 173 5.84 25.84 17.78
CA LEU A 173 7.20 25.35 17.56
C LEU A 173 8.02 26.40 16.78
N ALA A 174 7.43 27.01 15.75
CA ALA A 174 8.05 28.09 14.99
C ALA A 174 8.42 29.29 15.90
N ALA A 175 7.51 29.69 16.80
CA ALA A 175 7.76 30.74 17.76
C ALA A 175 8.95 30.43 18.70
N ARG A 176 9.14 29.18 19.14
CA ARG A 176 10.32 28.74 19.91
C ARG A 176 11.62 28.87 19.12
N LEU A 177 11.58 28.76 17.79
CA LEU A 177 12.71 28.96 16.91
C LEU A 177 12.88 30.43 16.47
N GLY A 178 12.11 31.34 17.08
CA GLY A 178 12.12 32.75 16.73
C GLY A 178 11.61 33.05 15.33
N ILE A 179 10.62 32.27 14.84
CA ILE A 179 10.00 32.43 13.53
C ILE A 179 8.57 32.93 13.72
N GLY A 180 8.30 34.13 13.20
CA GLY A 180 6.97 34.72 13.15
C GLY A 180 6.31 34.60 11.77
N PRO A 181 5.05 35.01 11.62
CA PRO A 181 4.35 35.04 10.33
C PRO A 181 5.07 35.87 9.25
N GLU A 182 5.78 36.91 9.67
CA GLU A 182 6.56 37.81 8.82
C GLU A 182 7.83 37.18 8.24
N ASP A 183 8.31 36.10 8.86
CA ASP A 183 9.51 35.38 8.44
C ASP A 183 9.22 34.29 7.41
N VAL A 184 7.96 33.94 7.22
CA VAL A 184 7.51 32.92 6.28
C VAL A 184 7.98 33.22 4.86
N GLY A 185 8.49 32.21 4.15
CA GLY A 185 9.10 32.32 2.84
C GLY A 185 10.55 32.82 2.82
N ARG A 186 11.13 33.17 4.00
CA ARG A 186 12.51 33.65 4.10
C ARG A 186 13.33 32.95 5.19
N ALA A 187 12.68 32.57 6.28
CA ALA A 187 13.34 31.82 7.35
C ALA A 187 13.70 30.41 6.89
N THR A 188 14.85 29.93 7.35
CA THR A 188 15.28 28.55 7.16
C THR A 188 15.46 27.87 8.50
N VAL A 189 15.23 26.57 8.53
CA VAL A 189 15.49 25.67 9.67
C VAL A 189 16.30 24.49 9.21
N ALA A 190 17.16 23.96 10.08
CA ALA A 190 17.98 22.81 9.78
C ALA A 190 17.40 21.53 10.42
N ILE A 191 17.24 20.49 9.60
CA ILE A 191 16.86 19.12 10.03
C ILE A 191 17.81 18.15 9.33
N PHE A 192 18.44 17.25 10.09
CA PHE A 192 19.43 16.28 9.59
C PHE A 192 20.59 16.92 8.82
N GLY A 193 20.93 18.19 9.15
CA GLY A 193 22.01 18.92 8.49
C GLY A 193 21.64 19.55 7.14
N GLN A 194 20.38 19.48 6.72
CA GLN A 194 19.83 20.12 5.56
C GLN A 194 18.97 21.32 5.95
N ASP A 195 19.05 22.42 5.19
CA ASP A 195 18.30 23.63 5.40
C ASP A 195 16.96 23.58 4.63
N TRP A 196 15.87 23.94 5.31
CA TRP A 196 14.50 23.96 4.78
C TRP A 196 13.91 25.34 4.90
N THR A 197 13.36 25.88 3.81
CA THR A 197 12.65 27.16 3.85
C THR A 197 11.28 26.98 4.50
N VAL A 198 10.98 27.78 5.52
CA VAL A 198 9.67 27.77 6.18
C VAL A 198 8.63 28.41 5.25
N ARG A 199 7.81 27.56 4.61
CA ARG A 199 6.79 27.92 3.62
C ARG A 199 5.51 28.44 4.25
N GLY A 200 5.17 27.93 5.42
CA GLY A 200 3.98 28.31 6.14
C GLY A 200 3.96 27.84 7.57
N LEU A 201 3.04 28.42 8.32
CA LEU A 201 2.74 28.06 9.71
C LEU A 201 1.32 27.55 9.78
N TYR A 202 1.08 26.60 10.67
CA TYR A 202 -0.26 26.06 10.91
C TYR A 202 -0.63 26.00 12.38
N ASP A 203 -1.95 26.08 12.64
CA ASP A 203 -2.54 25.88 13.95
C ASP A 203 -2.70 24.39 14.24
N PRO A 204 -2.02 23.84 15.26
CA PRO A 204 -2.12 22.42 15.60
C PRO A 204 -3.55 21.97 15.95
N ALA A 205 -4.37 22.83 16.55
CA ALA A 205 -5.74 22.49 16.91
C ALA A 205 -6.64 22.36 15.67
N ARG A 206 -6.46 23.26 14.68
CA ARG A 206 -7.15 23.14 13.39
C ARG A 206 -6.69 21.91 12.63
N TYR A 207 -5.40 21.60 12.66
CA TYR A 207 -4.89 20.38 12.01
C TYR A 207 -5.47 19.12 12.66
N ALA A 208 -5.49 19.02 13.99
CA ALA A 208 -6.09 17.90 14.72
C ALA A 208 -7.59 17.69 14.44
N ALA A 209 -8.30 18.77 14.09
CA ALA A 209 -9.71 18.72 13.76
C ALA A 209 -10.01 18.17 12.36
N ILE A 210 -9.01 18.09 11.49
CA ILE A 210 -9.16 17.53 10.13
C ILE A 210 -9.15 16.02 10.26
N LYS A 211 -10.28 15.41 9.85
CA LYS A 211 -10.51 13.97 9.89
C LYS A 211 -10.46 13.38 8.49
N ASP A 212 -9.94 12.17 8.41
CA ASP A 212 -9.98 11.37 7.20
C ASP A 212 -11.25 10.50 7.13
N LEU A 213 -11.37 9.64 6.14
CA LEU A 213 -12.53 8.76 5.93
C LEU A 213 -12.75 7.75 7.06
N ASN A 214 -11.72 7.43 7.82
CA ASN A 214 -11.80 6.55 9.00
C ASN A 214 -12.16 7.28 10.31
N ASP A 215 -12.54 8.58 10.24
CA ASP A 215 -12.78 9.50 11.37
C ASP A 215 -11.56 9.70 12.29
N GLU A 216 -10.38 9.34 11.84
CA GLU A 216 -9.12 9.58 12.55
C GLU A 216 -8.47 10.91 12.12
N PRO A 217 -7.66 11.53 13.00
CA PRO A 217 -6.91 12.73 12.61
C PRO A 217 -5.90 12.41 11.50
N LEU A 218 -5.66 13.36 10.60
CA LEU A 218 -4.68 13.24 9.53
C LEU A 218 -3.23 13.35 10.03
N THR A 219 -2.93 12.90 11.21
CA THR A 219 -1.59 12.96 11.81
C THR A 219 -0.92 11.58 11.78
N PRO A 220 0.42 11.50 11.70
CA PRO A 220 1.13 10.23 11.81
C PRO A 220 0.68 9.42 13.01
N ALA A 221 0.50 8.13 12.82
CA ALA A 221 0.21 7.18 13.88
C ALA A 221 1.49 6.43 14.30
N LYS A 222 1.59 6.14 15.58
CA LYS A 222 2.66 5.35 16.18
C LYS A 222 2.06 4.17 16.91
N GLN A 223 2.60 2.98 16.68
CA GLN A 223 2.19 1.78 17.40
C GLN A 223 2.59 1.88 18.88
N LYS A 224 1.69 1.45 19.74
CA LYS A 224 1.94 1.23 21.16
C LYS A 224 2.09 -0.26 21.39
N PHE A 225 3.25 -0.65 21.86
CA PHE A 225 3.44 -2.00 22.40
C PHE A 225 3.11 -1.93 23.88
N GLU A 226 2.09 -2.68 24.32
CA GLU A 226 1.82 -2.75 25.77
C GLU A 226 3.07 -3.24 26.49
N GLN A 227 3.43 -2.55 27.58
CA GLN A 227 4.62 -2.80 28.41
C GLN A 227 4.65 -4.18 29.09
N SER A 228 3.70 -5.05 28.81
CA SER A 228 3.70 -6.44 29.27
C SER A 228 4.81 -7.29 28.63
N PHE A 229 5.48 -6.77 27.62
CA PHE A 229 6.60 -7.44 26.96
C PHE A 229 7.93 -7.04 27.61
N MET A 230 8.72 -8.06 27.98
CA MET A 230 10.01 -7.92 28.65
C MET A 230 10.97 -7.01 27.87
N PRO A 231 11.77 -6.17 28.55
CA PRO A 231 12.80 -5.35 27.92
C PRO A 231 13.75 -6.25 27.10
N GLY A 232 13.95 -5.90 25.83
CA GLY A 232 14.81 -6.65 24.90
C GLY A 232 14.07 -7.46 23.81
N MET A 233 12.74 -7.49 23.81
CA MET A 233 11.96 -8.22 22.80
C MET A 233 11.56 -7.38 21.58
N GLU A 234 12.00 -6.13 21.45
CA GLU A 234 11.70 -5.26 20.29
C GLU A 234 12.15 -5.89 18.95
N GLN A 235 13.29 -6.58 18.95
CA GLN A 235 13.78 -7.31 17.77
C GLN A 235 13.03 -8.62 17.53
N LEU A 236 12.48 -9.23 18.60
CA LEU A 236 11.70 -10.46 18.49
C LEU A 236 10.29 -10.18 17.96
N THR A 237 9.71 -9.01 18.24
CA THR A 237 8.37 -8.62 17.76
C THR A 237 8.32 -8.53 16.25
N MET A 238 9.35 -7.95 15.61
CA MET A 238 9.46 -7.93 14.14
C MET A 238 9.55 -9.36 13.55
N SER A 239 10.32 -10.25 14.20
CA SER A 239 10.45 -11.64 13.76
C SER A 239 9.19 -12.49 14.01
N LEU A 240 8.40 -12.13 15.01
CA LEU A 240 7.15 -12.83 15.35
C LEU A 240 5.97 -12.35 14.50
N TYR A 241 6.02 -11.11 13.99
CA TYR A 241 5.07 -10.60 13.00
C TYR A 241 5.18 -11.38 11.68
N GLU A 242 6.39 -11.73 11.25
CA GLU A 242 6.60 -12.64 10.12
C GLU A 242 6.03 -14.05 10.37
N ALA A 243 5.76 -14.41 11.64
CA ALA A 243 5.25 -15.71 12.06
C ALA A 243 3.72 -15.75 12.26
N ASP A 244 2.96 -14.73 11.82
CA ASP A 244 1.49 -14.67 11.90
C ASP A 244 0.93 -14.82 13.34
N VAL A 245 1.66 -14.29 14.33
CA VAL A 245 1.22 -14.29 15.74
C VAL A 245 0.37 -13.05 15.98
N ASP A 246 -0.87 -13.25 16.39
CA ASP A 246 -1.86 -12.20 16.66
C ASP A 246 -1.46 -11.40 17.92
N PHE A 247 -0.80 -10.25 17.73
CA PHE A 247 -0.49 -9.33 18.81
C PHE A 247 -1.58 -8.24 18.86
N ASP A 248 -2.06 -7.97 20.05
CA ASP A 248 -2.94 -6.82 20.31
C ASP A 248 -2.08 -5.53 20.28
N VAL A 249 -1.79 -5.05 19.07
CA VAL A 249 -1.05 -3.82 18.85
C VAL A 249 -2.04 -2.68 18.77
N SER A 250 -1.98 -1.80 19.76
CA SER A 250 -2.71 -0.52 19.69
C SER A 250 -1.84 0.56 19.04
N PHE A 251 -2.46 1.63 18.58
CA PHE A 251 -1.74 2.78 18.03
C PHE A 251 -2.27 4.08 18.61
N GLU A 252 -1.48 5.14 18.51
CA GLU A 252 -1.90 6.49 18.85
C GLU A 252 -1.44 7.49 17.80
N HIS A 253 -2.27 8.49 17.52
CA HIS A 253 -1.90 9.62 16.69
C HIS A 253 -0.97 10.56 17.43
N LEU A 254 0.07 11.03 16.72
CA LEU A 254 1.05 11.94 17.30
C LEU A 254 0.49 13.36 17.46
N ASP A 255 0.99 14.08 18.46
CA ASP A 255 0.62 15.47 18.74
C ASP A 255 0.98 16.37 17.54
N PRO A 256 0.00 17.01 16.89
CA PRO A 256 0.23 17.90 15.74
C PRO A 256 1.11 19.11 16.08
N ALA A 257 1.21 19.52 17.36
CA ALA A 257 2.10 20.59 17.77
C ALA A 257 3.60 20.24 17.65
N ARG A 258 3.91 18.98 17.34
CA ARG A 258 5.28 18.45 17.23
C ARG A 258 5.52 17.69 15.92
N ILE A 259 4.74 17.96 14.90
CA ILE A 259 4.91 17.41 13.55
C ILE A 259 5.35 18.54 12.63
N ALA A 260 6.26 18.28 11.72
CA ALA A 260 6.53 19.18 10.60
C ALA A 260 6.07 18.50 9.31
N ILE A 261 5.55 19.30 8.37
CA ILE A 261 5.04 18.77 7.11
C ILE A 261 5.99 19.18 6.00
N LEU A 262 6.37 18.23 5.14
CA LEU A 262 7.22 18.41 3.98
C LEU A 262 6.49 17.91 2.71
N PRO A 263 6.96 18.27 1.50
CA PRO A 263 6.46 17.65 0.29
C PRO A 263 6.75 16.13 0.29
N TYR A 264 5.79 15.35 -0.20
CA TYR A 264 5.83 13.89 -0.19
C TYR A 264 7.12 13.32 -0.81
N ASN A 265 7.49 13.75 -2.03
CA ASN A 265 8.66 13.21 -2.72
C ASN A 265 10.00 13.56 -2.05
N VAL A 266 10.01 14.65 -1.30
CA VAL A 266 11.19 15.00 -0.48
C VAL A 266 11.36 13.95 0.63
N LEU A 267 10.30 13.63 1.33
CA LEU A 267 10.36 12.68 2.44
C LEU A 267 10.54 11.24 1.93
N GLU A 268 10.00 10.91 0.75
CA GLU A 268 10.27 9.66 0.05
C GLU A 268 11.77 9.51 -0.24
N SER A 269 12.44 10.57 -0.70
CA SER A 269 13.90 10.55 -0.96
C SER A 269 14.74 10.35 0.29
N MET A 270 14.15 10.49 1.48
CA MET A 270 14.74 10.21 2.79
C MET A 270 14.36 8.81 3.31
N ASP A 271 13.88 7.93 2.46
CA ASP A 271 13.41 6.57 2.78
C ASP A 271 12.27 6.52 3.83
N ALA A 272 11.45 7.57 3.91
CA ALA A 272 10.27 7.55 4.76
C ALA A 272 9.22 6.59 4.19
N PRO A 273 8.76 5.59 4.97
CA PRO A 273 7.84 4.58 4.47
C PRO A 273 6.43 5.12 4.17
N LEU A 274 5.75 4.52 3.20
CA LEU A 274 4.35 4.79 2.86
C LEU A 274 3.42 4.21 3.93
N TYR A 275 2.42 4.97 4.36
CA TYR A 275 1.45 4.50 5.37
C TYR A 275 0.01 4.52 4.90
N SER A 276 -0.35 5.47 4.05
CA SER A 276 -1.70 5.52 3.51
C SER A 276 -1.74 6.15 2.13
N VAL A 277 -2.79 5.81 1.39
CA VAL A 277 -3.12 6.42 0.10
C VAL A 277 -4.59 6.80 0.15
N ALA A 278 -4.88 8.08 -0.06
CA ALA A 278 -6.25 8.56 -0.21
C ALA A 278 -6.56 8.81 -1.68
N VAL A 279 -7.77 8.47 -2.07
CA VAL A 279 -8.31 8.70 -3.41
C VAL A 279 -9.58 9.51 -3.29
N ARG A 280 -9.63 10.67 -3.92
CA ARG A 280 -10.87 11.44 -4.05
C ARG A 280 -11.44 11.24 -5.43
N PHE A 281 -12.61 10.62 -5.51
CA PHE A 281 -13.29 10.39 -6.78
C PHE A 281 -13.86 11.67 -7.37
N ALA A 282 -13.91 11.74 -8.70
CA ALA A 282 -14.69 12.74 -9.38
C ALA A 282 -16.20 12.47 -9.15
N ASP A 283 -17.02 13.51 -9.16
CA ASP A 283 -18.45 13.41 -8.85
C ASP A 283 -19.24 12.48 -9.81
N SER A 284 -18.71 12.25 -11.01
CA SER A 284 -19.32 11.39 -12.03
C SER A 284 -18.95 9.89 -11.90
N VAL A 285 -18.10 9.54 -10.96
CA VAL A 285 -17.57 8.17 -10.82
C VAL A 285 -18.45 7.35 -9.89
N ASP A 286 -18.82 6.14 -10.33
CA ASP A 286 -19.38 5.11 -9.44
C ASP A 286 -18.26 4.53 -8.57
N GLY A 287 -18.02 5.18 -7.44
CA GLY A 287 -16.97 4.81 -6.51
C GLY A 287 -17.17 3.42 -5.89
N GLU A 288 -18.43 3.00 -5.68
CA GLU A 288 -18.72 1.70 -5.08
C GLU A 288 -18.28 0.55 -6.00
N ALA A 289 -18.72 0.56 -7.27
CA ALA A 289 -18.34 -0.47 -8.23
C ALA A 289 -16.83 -0.50 -8.46
N LEU A 290 -16.18 0.68 -8.50
CA LEU A 290 -14.74 0.80 -8.70
C LEU A 290 -13.95 0.19 -7.54
N VAL A 291 -14.32 0.54 -6.30
CA VAL A 291 -13.68 0.00 -5.10
C VAL A 291 -13.92 -1.50 -4.97
N GLN A 292 -15.14 -1.98 -5.18
CA GLN A 292 -15.44 -3.42 -5.12
C GLN A 292 -14.60 -4.22 -6.12
N ASN A 293 -14.45 -3.72 -7.36
CA ASN A 293 -13.60 -4.37 -8.37
C ASN A 293 -12.13 -4.42 -7.90
N PHE A 294 -11.61 -3.34 -7.36
CA PHE A 294 -10.24 -3.28 -6.85
C PHE A 294 -10.05 -4.25 -5.68
N LEU A 295 -10.93 -4.22 -4.69
CA LEU A 295 -10.86 -5.06 -3.51
C LEU A 295 -10.96 -6.55 -3.84
N SER A 296 -11.82 -6.94 -4.80
CA SER A 296 -11.96 -8.34 -5.22
C SER A 296 -10.65 -8.96 -5.76
N ARG A 297 -9.67 -8.13 -6.08
CA ARG A 297 -8.36 -8.56 -6.60
C ARG A 297 -7.23 -8.45 -5.58
N THR A 298 -7.39 -7.62 -4.56
CA THR A 298 -6.28 -7.23 -3.67
C THR A 298 -6.42 -7.69 -2.23
N GLY A 299 -7.63 -7.80 -1.73
CA GLY A 299 -7.87 -8.11 -0.32
C GLY A 299 -7.56 -6.97 0.64
N PHE A 300 -7.32 -5.74 0.16
CA PHE A 300 -7.07 -4.61 1.04
C PHE A 300 -8.29 -4.26 1.89
N ARG A 301 -8.05 -3.79 3.09
CA ARG A 301 -9.07 -3.10 3.89
C ARG A 301 -9.11 -1.62 3.49
N THR A 302 -10.31 -1.07 3.36
CA THR A 302 -10.52 0.26 2.79
C THR A 302 -11.66 0.95 3.49
N PHE A 303 -11.50 2.23 3.77
CA PHE A 303 -12.59 3.10 4.19
C PHE A 303 -13.10 3.85 2.97
N VAL A 304 -14.41 3.96 2.82
CA VAL A 304 -15.04 4.56 1.65
C VAL A 304 -16.04 5.62 2.07
N GLY A 305 -16.03 6.73 1.36
CA GLY A 305 -17.05 7.77 1.45
C GLY A 305 -17.83 7.82 0.13
N LEU A 306 -19.07 7.31 0.14
CA LEU A 306 -19.91 7.22 -1.05
C LEU A 306 -21.17 8.07 -0.90
N PRO A 307 -21.66 8.72 -1.98
CA PRO A 307 -22.95 9.40 -1.95
C PRO A 307 -24.09 8.36 -1.84
N ASP A 308 -25.05 8.63 -0.97
CA ASP A 308 -26.30 7.88 -0.92
C ASP A 308 -27.27 8.33 -2.04
N GLU A 309 -28.48 7.74 -2.06
CA GLU A 309 -29.54 8.10 -3.04
C GLU A 309 -29.96 9.59 -2.97
N GLN A 310 -29.66 10.28 -1.88
CA GLN A 310 -29.95 11.69 -1.65
C GLN A 310 -28.74 12.59 -1.89
N GLY A 311 -27.59 12.00 -2.29
CA GLY A 311 -26.31 12.70 -2.54
C GLY A 311 -25.57 13.07 -1.24
N GLN A 312 -25.97 12.55 -0.07
CA GLN A 312 -25.21 12.70 1.16
C GLN A 312 -24.15 11.60 1.24
N LEU A 313 -22.95 11.98 1.70
CA LEU A 313 -21.88 11.01 1.87
C LEU A 313 -22.17 10.08 3.07
N ARG A 314 -21.99 8.79 2.84
CA ARG A 314 -22.01 7.72 3.87
C ARG A 314 -20.72 6.91 3.78
N SER A 315 -20.29 6.35 4.90
CA SER A 315 -19.12 5.49 5.04
C SER A 315 -19.49 4.03 5.21
#